data_e1503f3955af2236e45fbff4dae56ed9
#
_entry.id   e1503f3955af2236e45fbff4dae56ed9
#
_cell.length_a   1.000
_cell.length_b   1.000
_cell.length_c   1.000
_cell.angle_alpha   90.00
_cell.angle_beta   90.00
_cell.angle_gamma   90.00
#
_symmetry.space_group_name_H-M   'P 1'
#
loop_
_entity.id
_entity.type
_entity.pdbx_description
1 polymer ?
#
loop_
_entity_poly.entity_id
_entity_poly.type
_entity_poly.pdbx_seq_one_letter_code
_entity_poly.pdbx_strand_id
1 'polypeptide(L)'
;MKKIIAIILMFFFSAEVNAQRYKPNEVVENKFKLNKKFQLNLPDGKWIVVNSRGESYYGLFSKYYSLVRLENDSIVEYIEVAEMYTAGVYEDLVNQAIYEAIFKNKYDGCYERPEYFIVKVYKKGSTHNCLVIDHSDVRKDFFTPDDPQNGNADFKKWVKDNKIKLPKVGLSSFHAYFSRLSAGKWYLLSYGIDPKILNGPKNNFISEETSEYHKNNISNYPDHQKTMQKWVSISAQRHIEFEKLIKVIERHKLDLGNLSPSKSQLSENLSNDIIDQINKLNDLYKNGILTKDEFEKAKKKILN
;
A
#
# COMPACT_ATOMS: atom_id res chain seq x y z
N MET A 1 4.82 -50.79 -43.31
CA MET A 1 4.14 -50.07 -42.21
C MET A 1 5.10 -49.01 -41.66
N LYS A 2 5.01 -47.79 -42.13
CA LYS A 2 5.84 -46.68 -41.69
C LYS A 2 5.19 -46.04 -40.48
N LYS A 3 5.81 -46.13 -39.32
CA LYS A 3 5.36 -45.42 -38.10
C LYS A 3 5.75 -43.95 -38.24
N ILE A 4 4.74 -43.11 -38.42
CA ILE A 4 4.89 -41.68 -38.35
C ILE A 4 4.93 -41.31 -36.86
N ILE A 5 6.11 -40.96 -36.35
CA ILE A 5 6.30 -40.37 -35.02
C ILE A 5 5.98 -38.88 -35.19
N ALA A 6 4.79 -38.49 -34.77
CA ALA A 6 4.46 -37.08 -34.63
C ALA A 6 5.17 -36.52 -33.42
N ILE A 7 6.30 -35.84 -33.65
CA ILE A 7 6.96 -35.04 -32.63
C ILE A 7 6.11 -33.80 -32.46
N ILE A 8 5.29 -33.78 -31.40
CA ILE A 8 4.64 -32.57 -30.94
C ILE A 8 5.74 -31.72 -30.32
N LEU A 9 6.28 -30.82 -31.12
CA LEU A 9 7.05 -29.69 -30.64
C LEU A 9 6.11 -28.83 -29.81
N MET A 10 6.09 -29.05 -28.50
CA MET A 10 5.57 -28.05 -27.57
C MET A 10 6.49 -26.83 -27.67
N PHE A 11 6.10 -25.89 -28.48
CA PHE A 11 6.62 -24.53 -28.38
C PHE A 11 6.21 -24.02 -26.99
N PHE A 12 7.12 -24.13 -26.06
CA PHE A 12 7.10 -23.28 -24.88
C PHE A 12 7.29 -21.85 -25.39
N PHE A 13 6.21 -21.23 -25.76
CA PHE A 13 6.15 -19.78 -25.73
C PHE A 13 6.30 -19.42 -24.25
N SER A 14 7.51 -19.13 -23.83
CA SER A 14 7.72 -18.21 -22.73
C SER A 14 7.06 -16.90 -23.20
N ALA A 15 5.78 -16.77 -22.93
CA ALA A 15 5.15 -15.47 -23.03
C ALA A 15 5.88 -14.61 -22.02
N GLU A 16 6.85 -13.85 -22.49
CA GLU A 16 7.30 -12.70 -21.77
C GLU A 16 6.02 -11.99 -21.36
N VAL A 17 5.75 -11.97 -20.07
CA VAL A 17 4.60 -11.25 -19.53
C VAL A 17 4.86 -9.80 -19.81
N ASN A 18 4.43 -9.40 -20.98
CA ASN A 18 4.71 -8.12 -21.56
C ASN A 18 4.08 -7.02 -20.75
N ALA A 19 4.90 -6.15 -20.41
CA ALA A 19 4.86 -4.76 -20.08
C ALA A 19 4.92 -4.49 -18.59
N GLN A 20 6.08 -4.54 -18.09
CA GLN A 20 6.55 -3.62 -17.09
C GLN A 20 6.19 -2.20 -17.58
N ARG A 21 5.07 -1.67 -17.10
CA ARG A 21 4.56 -0.38 -17.57
C ARG A 21 5.43 0.77 -17.06
N TYR A 22 6.04 0.58 -15.89
CA TYR A 22 6.91 1.55 -15.24
C TYR A 22 8.29 0.94 -15.03
N LYS A 23 9.31 1.77 -15.16
CA LYS A 23 10.71 1.38 -14.95
C LYS A 23 11.20 1.89 -13.59
N PRO A 24 12.18 1.22 -12.98
CA PRO A 24 12.86 1.78 -11.81
C PRO A 24 13.38 3.21 -12.09
N ASN A 25 13.26 4.08 -11.10
CA ASN A 25 13.54 5.53 -11.15
C ASN A 25 12.56 6.38 -11.97
N GLU A 26 11.49 5.79 -12.52
CA GLU A 26 10.42 6.57 -13.12
C GLU A 26 9.66 7.34 -12.05
N VAL A 27 9.39 8.62 -12.30
CA VAL A 27 8.63 9.48 -11.40
C VAL A 27 7.18 9.50 -11.84
N VAL A 28 6.28 9.27 -10.91
CA VAL A 28 4.83 9.31 -11.11
C VAL A 28 4.17 10.25 -10.10
N GLU A 29 3.08 10.89 -10.50
CA GLU A 29 2.30 11.82 -9.67
C GLU A 29 0.82 11.53 -9.82
N ASN A 30 0.05 11.82 -8.79
CA ASN A 30 -1.42 11.77 -8.75
C ASN A 30 -2.02 10.38 -8.97
N LYS A 31 -1.51 9.59 -9.93
CA LYS A 31 -2.12 8.33 -10.32
C LYS A 31 -1.08 7.29 -10.73
N PHE A 32 -1.29 6.08 -10.24
CA PHE A 32 -0.52 4.90 -10.64
C PHE A 32 -1.44 3.85 -11.25
N LYS A 33 -1.13 3.39 -12.46
CA LYS A 33 -1.95 2.39 -13.17
C LYS A 33 -1.29 1.02 -13.11
N LEU A 34 -1.82 0.11 -12.32
CA LEU A 34 -1.38 -1.28 -12.29
C LEU A 34 -1.81 -2.04 -13.56
N ASN A 35 -3.02 -1.80 -14.01
CA ASN A 35 -3.57 -2.33 -15.26
C ASN A 35 -4.63 -1.38 -15.85
N LYS A 36 -5.31 -1.77 -16.94
CA LYS A 36 -6.34 -0.93 -17.59
C LYS A 36 -7.52 -0.57 -16.67
N LYS A 37 -7.80 -1.41 -15.66
CA LYS A 37 -8.96 -1.28 -14.78
C LYS A 37 -8.57 -0.79 -13.38
N PHE A 38 -7.36 -1.10 -12.92
CA PHE A 38 -6.89 -0.74 -11.59
C PHE A 38 -5.96 0.47 -11.67
N GLN A 39 -6.45 1.60 -11.21
CA GLN A 39 -5.72 2.85 -11.14
C GLN A 39 -5.80 3.41 -9.72
N LEU A 40 -4.66 3.39 -9.04
CA LEU A 40 -4.52 3.91 -7.68
C LEU A 40 -4.35 5.43 -7.72
N ASN A 41 -5.09 6.16 -6.90
CA ASN A 41 -4.80 7.55 -6.61
C ASN A 41 -3.63 7.61 -5.62
N LEU A 42 -2.58 8.30 -6.00
CA LEU A 42 -1.43 8.49 -5.13
C LEU A 42 -1.66 9.71 -4.23
N PRO A 43 -1.21 9.68 -2.98
CA PRO A 43 -1.07 10.90 -2.19
C PRO A 43 -0.24 11.95 -2.92
N ASP A 44 -0.48 13.23 -2.60
CA ASP A 44 0.21 14.34 -3.23
C ASP A 44 1.73 14.22 -3.14
N GLY A 45 2.39 14.60 -4.24
CA GLY A 45 3.85 14.61 -4.34
C GLY A 45 4.40 13.74 -5.45
N LYS A 46 5.73 13.72 -5.53
CA LYS A 46 6.48 12.94 -6.51
C LYS A 46 6.79 11.57 -5.93
N TRP A 47 6.36 10.53 -6.61
CA TRP A 47 6.59 9.15 -6.26
C TRP A 47 7.59 8.53 -7.23
N ILE A 48 8.59 7.85 -6.70
CA ILE A 48 9.62 7.17 -7.49
C ILE A 48 9.29 5.68 -7.48
N VAL A 49 9.16 5.09 -8.66
CA VAL A 49 9.09 3.64 -8.81
C VAL A 49 10.47 3.06 -8.53
N VAL A 50 10.61 2.27 -7.49
CA VAL A 50 11.90 1.71 -7.08
C VAL A 50 12.05 0.25 -7.44
N ASN A 51 10.93 -0.44 -7.54
CA ASN A 51 10.89 -1.83 -7.99
C ASN A 51 9.69 -2.06 -8.90
N SER A 52 9.89 -2.90 -9.90
CA SER A 52 8.89 -3.31 -10.85
C SER A 52 9.19 -4.73 -11.31
N ARG A 53 8.39 -5.70 -10.86
CA ARG A 53 8.65 -7.12 -11.08
C ARG A 53 7.41 -7.84 -11.58
N GLY A 54 7.59 -8.69 -12.56
CA GLY A 54 6.57 -9.62 -13.03
C GLY A 54 7.08 -11.04 -12.95
N GLU A 55 6.26 -11.97 -12.49
CA GLU A 55 6.60 -13.38 -12.36
C GLU A 55 5.46 -14.26 -12.86
N SER A 56 5.83 -15.44 -13.33
CA SER A 56 4.87 -16.49 -13.63
C SER A 56 5.35 -17.82 -13.06
N TYR A 57 4.46 -18.52 -12.39
CA TYR A 57 4.74 -19.81 -11.78
C TYR A 57 3.50 -20.70 -11.90
N TYR A 58 3.60 -21.80 -12.65
CA TYR A 58 2.51 -22.78 -12.84
C TYR A 58 1.13 -22.17 -13.14
N GLY A 59 1.06 -21.19 -14.02
CA GLY A 59 -0.21 -20.52 -14.39
C GLY A 59 -0.68 -19.44 -13.41
N LEU A 60 0.08 -19.17 -12.35
CA LEU A 60 -0.08 -17.99 -11.51
C LEU A 60 0.84 -16.90 -12.04
N PHE A 61 0.28 -15.75 -12.33
CA PHE A 61 0.99 -14.56 -12.78
C PHE A 61 0.92 -13.49 -11.70
N SER A 62 2.03 -12.81 -11.49
CA SER A 62 2.09 -11.71 -10.53
C SER A 62 2.77 -10.49 -11.12
N LYS A 63 2.34 -9.32 -10.67
CA LYS A 63 2.97 -8.03 -10.94
C LYS A 63 3.09 -7.28 -9.64
N TYR A 64 4.30 -6.83 -9.33
CA TYR A 64 4.63 -6.08 -8.14
C TYR A 64 5.26 -4.75 -8.51
N TYR A 65 4.91 -3.72 -7.77
CA TYR A 65 5.55 -2.41 -7.84
C TYR A 65 5.75 -1.88 -6.44
N SER A 66 6.90 -1.28 -6.24
CA SER A 66 7.20 -0.52 -5.02
C SER A 66 7.48 0.94 -5.40
N LEU A 67 6.83 1.85 -4.71
CA LEU A 67 6.97 3.28 -4.91
C LEU A 67 7.36 3.93 -3.59
N VAL A 68 8.19 4.95 -3.65
CA VAL A 68 8.57 5.74 -2.48
C VAL A 68 8.40 7.22 -2.74
N ARG A 69 8.07 7.97 -1.69
CA ARG A 69 8.15 9.42 -1.64
C ARG A 69 9.29 9.82 -0.72
N LEU A 70 10.12 10.73 -1.20
CA LEU A 70 11.30 11.20 -0.48
C LEU A 70 11.15 12.62 0.00
N GLU A 71 11.71 12.90 1.17
CA GLU A 71 12.00 14.25 1.67
C GLU A 71 13.43 14.27 2.21
N ASN A 72 14.28 15.15 1.66
CA ASN A 72 15.69 15.27 2.05
C ASN A 72 16.43 13.92 2.07
N ASP A 73 16.31 13.16 0.97
CA ASP A 73 16.88 11.82 0.78
C ASP A 73 16.43 10.78 1.84
N SER A 74 15.31 11.04 2.50
CA SER A 74 14.70 10.09 3.41
C SER A 74 13.38 9.60 2.85
N ILE A 75 13.12 8.30 2.97
CA ILE A 75 11.78 7.75 2.69
C ILE A 75 10.82 8.28 3.75
N VAL A 76 9.77 8.94 3.31
CA VAL A 76 8.69 9.43 4.19
C VAL A 76 7.39 8.67 3.98
N GLU A 77 7.18 8.13 2.79
CA GLU A 77 6.08 7.22 2.49
C GLU A 77 6.54 6.15 1.50
N TYR A 78 5.91 4.99 1.58
CA TYR A 78 6.06 3.94 0.59
C TYR A 78 4.72 3.30 0.25
N ILE A 79 4.63 2.75 -0.95
CA ILE A 79 3.49 2.00 -1.45
C ILE A 79 4.04 0.75 -2.12
N GLU A 80 3.48 -0.40 -1.76
CA GLU A 80 3.65 -1.64 -2.51
C GLU A 80 2.29 -2.07 -3.05
N VAL A 81 2.24 -2.38 -4.31
CA VAL A 81 1.03 -2.84 -4.96
C VAL A 81 1.31 -4.07 -5.80
N ALA A 82 0.47 -5.07 -5.63
CA ALA A 82 0.54 -6.31 -6.39
C ALA A 82 -0.82 -6.69 -6.98
N GLU A 83 -0.77 -7.23 -8.18
CA GLU A 83 -1.85 -7.98 -8.81
C GLU A 83 -1.35 -9.40 -9.06
N MET A 84 -2.10 -10.38 -8.57
CA MET A 84 -1.89 -11.77 -8.92
C MET A 84 -3.15 -12.30 -9.60
N TYR A 85 -2.97 -13.11 -10.61
CA TYR A 85 -4.08 -13.73 -11.33
C TYR A 85 -3.66 -15.07 -11.90
N THR A 86 -4.62 -15.95 -12.07
CA THR A 86 -4.41 -17.22 -12.73
C THR A 86 -4.93 -17.15 -14.17
N ALA A 87 -4.32 -17.91 -15.06
CA ALA A 87 -4.78 -18.04 -16.42
C ALA A 87 -4.47 -19.45 -16.94
N GLY A 88 -5.31 -19.93 -17.86
CA GLY A 88 -5.13 -21.21 -18.51
C GLY A 88 -6.22 -22.22 -18.19
N VAL A 89 -6.08 -23.43 -18.74
CA VAL A 89 -7.11 -24.50 -18.69
C VAL A 89 -7.43 -24.96 -17.27
N TYR A 90 -6.50 -24.77 -16.32
CA TYR A 90 -6.64 -25.20 -14.93
C TYR A 90 -6.89 -24.04 -13.96
N GLU A 91 -7.34 -22.89 -14.46
CA GLU A 91 -7.53 -21.67 -13.67
C GLU A 91 -8.33 -21.92 -12.38
N ASP A 92 -9.46 -22.59 -12.48
CA ASP A 92 -10.33 -22.88 -11.33
C ASP A 92 -9.66 -23.78 -10.29
N LEU A 93 -8.90 -24.78 -10.73
CA LEU A 93 -8.19 -25.70 -9.86
C LEU A 93 -7.07 -24.99 -9.11
N VAL A 94 -6.29 -24.18 -9.82
CA VAL A 94 -5.20 -23.36 -9.23
C VAL A 94 -5.78 -22.37 -8.24
N ASN A 95 -6.87 -21.69 -8.57
CA ASN A 95 -7.55 -20.77 -7.66
C ASN A 95 -8.05 -21.46 -6.39
N GLN A 96 -8.61 -22.65 -6.52
CA GLN A 96 -9.03 -23.47 -5.38
C GLN A 96 -7.84 -23.82 -4.48
N ALA A 97 -6.75 -24.29 -5.08
CA ALA A 97 -5.53 -24.66 -4.35
C ALA A 97 -4.92 -23.47 -3.61
N ILE A 98 -4.85 -22.28 -4.26
CA ILE A 98 -4.36 -21.05 -3.64
C ILE A 98 -5.27 -20.64 -2.48
N TYR A 99 -6.59 -20.68 -2.66
CA TYR A 99 -7.52 -20.33 -1.59
C TYR A 99 -7.33 -21.23 -0.37
N GLU A 100 -7.22 -22.52 -0.57
CA GLU A 100 -7.04 -23.48 0.53
C GLU A 100 -5.66 -23.33 1.18
N ALA A 101 -4.61 -23.22 0.40
CA ALA A 101 -3.25 -23.14 0.92
C ALA A 101 -2.98 -21.84 1.68
N ILE A 102 -3.43 -20.71 1.16
CA ILE A 102 -3.07 -19.39 1.68
C ILE A 102 -4.15 -18.87 2.64
N PHE A 103 -5.37 -18.72 2.16
CA PHE A 103 -6.40 -18.01 2.93
C PHE A 103 -7.04 -18.86 4.03
N LYS A 104 -7.19 -20.17 3.80
CA LYS A 104 -7.73 -21.09 4.81
C LYS A 104 -6.72 -21.35 5.93
N ASN A 105 -5.44 -21.44 5.59
CA ASN A 105 -4.36 -21.73 6.53
C ASN A 105 -3.74 -20.49 7.19
N LYS A 106 -4.31 -19.29 6.97
CA LYS A 106 -3.86 -18.04 7.59
C LYS A 106 -2.43 -17.60 7.22
N TYR A 107 -1.97 -17.90 6.01
CA TYR A 107 -0.68 -17.41 5.49
C TYR A 107 -0.78 -16.07 4.76
N ASP A 108 -1.97 -15.48 4.73
CA ASP A 108 -2.29 -14.27 3.98
C ASP A 108 -1.97 -12.94 4.71
N GLY A 109 -1.40 -13.01 5.91
CA GLY A 109 -1.17 -11.82 6.73
C GLY A 109 -2.42 -11.23 7.39
N CYS A 110 -3.61 -11.73 7.07
CA CYS A 110 -4.91 -11.21 7.53
C CYS A 110 -5.45 -11.97 8.75
N TYR A 111 -4.63 -12.23 9.73
CA TYR A 111 -5.03 -12.88 10.98
C TYR A 111 -4.45 -12.13 12.16
N GLU A 112 -5.11 -12.26 13.31
CA GLU A 112 -4.67 -11.61 14.55
C GLU A 112 -3.24 -12.03 14.93
N ARG A 113 -2.41 -11.04 15.21
CA ARG A 113 -1.08 -11.19 15.80
C ARG A 113 -0.93 -10.20 16.94
N PRO A 114 -0.10 -10.52 17.95
CA PRO A 114 0.13 -9.63 19.09
C PRO A 114 0.61 -8.23 18.68
N GLU A 115 1.45 -8.15 17.67
CA GLU A 115 2.04 -6.92 17.14
C GLU A 115 1.06 -6.05 16.35
N TYR A 116 0.02 -6.64 15.75
CA TYR A 116 -0.92 -5.90 14.92
C TYR A 116 -1.84 -5.00 15.75
N PHE A 117 -1.91 -3.74 15.38
CA PHE A 117 -2.75 -2.76 16.05
C PHE A 117 -4.23 -3.01 15.75
N ILE A 118 -4.58 -3.21 14.48
CA ILE A 118 -5.93 -3.52 14.03
C ILE A 118 -5.88 -4.60 12.96
N VAL A 119 -6.78 -5.56 13.08
CA VAL A 119 -7.07 -6.55 12.02
C VAL A 119 -8.57 -6.58 11.80
N LYS A 120 -8.99 -6.30 10.57
CA LYS A 120 -10.38 -6.44 10.11
C LYS A 120 -10.40 -7.39 8.92
N VAL A 121 -11.18 -8.45 9.03
CA VAL A 121 -11.24 -9.51 8.02
C VAL A 121 -12.68 -9.86 7.71
N TYR A 122 -12.99 -9.90 6.41
CA TYR A 122 -14.21 -10.49 5.88
C TYR A 122 -13.86 -11.73 5.08
N LYS A 123 -14.41 -12.87 5.49
CA LYS A 123 -14.28 -14.16 4.80
C LYS A 123 -15.65 -14.78 4.61
N LYS A 124 -16.07 -14.97 3.37
CA LYS A 124 -17.32 -15.69 3.07
C LYS A 124 -17.21 -16.39 1.73
N GLY A 125 -17.42 -17.70 1.75
CA GLY A 125 -17.27 -18.52 0.55
C GLY A 125 -15.85 -18.41 0.00
N SER A 126 -15.73 -17.97 -1.25
CA SER A 126 -14.46 -17.78 -1.96
C SER A 126 -13.95 -16.33 -1.94
N THR A 127 -14.53 -15.49 -1.10
CA THR A 127 -14.13 -14.08 -0.98
C THR A 127 -13.38 -13.85 0.32
N HIS A 128 -12.29 -13.13 0.22
CA HIS A 128 -11.47 -12.69 1.33
C HIS A 128 -11.14 -11.21 1.13
N ASN A 129 -11.39 -10.40 2.15
CA ASN A 129 -11.11 -8.98 2.16
C ASN A 129 -10.59 -8.60 3.54
N CYS A 130 -9.47 -7.89 3.62
CA CYS A 130 -8.92 -7.50 4.91
C CYS A 130 -8.19 -6.17 4.91
N LEU A 131 -8.18 -5.55 6.10
CA LEU A 131 -7.34 -4.44 6.48
C LEU A 131 -6.56 -4.81 7.74
N VAL A 132 -5.24 -4.69 7.66
CA VAL A 132 -4.34 -4.80 8.82
C VAL A 132 -3.64 -3.46 9.01
N ILE A 133 -3.53 -2.99 10.23
CA ILE A 133 -2.78 -1.79 10.59
C ILE A 133 -1.74 -2.18 11.63
N ASP A 134 -0.51 -1.78 11.37
CA ASP A 134 0.65 -2.20 12.14
C ASP A 134 1.71 -1.08 12.20
N HIS A 135 2.78 -1.34 12.92
CA HIS A 135 3.99 -0.55 12.96
C HIS A 135 5.21 -1.47 13.00
N SER A 136 6.33 -1.00 12.50
CA SER A 136 7.55 -1.83 12.47
C SER A 136 8.82 -1.00 12.67
N ASP A 137 9.89 -1.67 13.07
CA ASP A 137 11.26 -1.15 12.97
C ASP A 137 11.76 -1.31 11.54
N VAL A 138 11.55 -0.28 10.74
CA VAL A 138 11.91 -0.28 9.31
C VAL A 138 13.36 -0.66 9.07
N ARG A 139 14.28 -0.24 9.96
CA ARG A 139 15.71 -0.53 9.78
C ARG A 139 16.02 -1.99 10.06
N LYS A 140 15.41 -2.55 11.11
CA LYS A 140 15.56 -3.98 11.43
C LYS A 140 14.99 -4.83 10.29
N ASP A 141 13.78 -4.53 9.86
CA ASP A 141 13.12 -5.27 8.79
C ASP A 141 13.88 -5.15 7.47
N PHE A 142 14.43 -3.95 7.19
CA PHE A 142 15.24 -3.71 6.02
C PHE A 142 16.54 -4.51 6.02
N PHE A 143 17.20 -4.70 7.17
CA PHE A 143 18.45 -5.45 7.29
C PHE A 143 18.26 -6.94 7.59
N THR A 144 17.03 -7.40 7.77
CA THR A 144 16.76 -8.84 7.86
C THR A 144 17.22 -9.53 6.57
N PRO A 145 17.86 -10.70 6.64
CA PRO A 145 18.30 -11.45 5.46
C PRO A 145 17.12 -11.64 4.49
N ASP A 146 17.39 -11.45 3.21
CA ASP A 146 16.38 -11.61 2.19
C ASP A 146 15.93 -13.05 2.09
N ASP A 147 14.64 -13.27 2.16
CA ASP A 147 14.03 -14.40 1.48
C ASP A 147 14.14 -14.13 -0.04
N PRO A 148 14.81 -14.96 -0.81
CA PRO A 148 14.93 -14.77 -2.27
C PRO A 148 13.56 -14.66 -2.97
N GLN A 149 12.49 -15.12 -2.32
CA GLN A 149 11.13 -15.07 -2.85
C GLN A 149 10.42 -13.73 -2.55
N ASN A 150 10.95 -12.89 -1.67
CA ASN A 150 10.25 -11.69 -1.17
C ASN A 150 10.38 -10.42 -2.04
N GLY A 151 11.15 -10.44 -3.12
CA GLY A 151 11.27 -9.25 -4.00
C GLY A 151 11.90 -8.00 -3.36
N ASN A 152 12.27 -8.07 -2.08
CA ASN A 152 12.85 -6.95 -1.34
C ASN A 152 14.31 -6.65 -1.71
N ALA A 153 15.01 -7.60 -2.35
CA ALA A 153 16.41 -7.44 -2.69
C ALA A 153 16.66 -6.24 -3.60
N ASP A 154 15.82 -6.03 -4.61
CA ASP A 154 15.93 -4.91 -5.54
C ASP A 154 15.65 -3.58 -4.84
N PHE A 155 14.67 -3.53 -3.96
CA PHE A 155 14.37 -2.34 -3.16
C PHE A 155 15.53 -2.01 -2.21
N LYS A 156 16.06 -3.00 -1.50
CA LYS A 156 17.22 -2.82 -0.61
C LYS A 156 18.46 -2.36 -1.38
N LYS A 157 18.70 -2.95 -2.56
CA LYS A 157 19.76 -2.51 -3.45
C LYS A 157 19.58 -1.06 -3.87
N TRP A 158 18.38 -0.68 -4.29
CA TRP A 158 18.06 0.68 -4.69
C TRP A 158 18.32 1.69 -3.56
N VAL A 159 17.86 1.40 -2.34
CA VAL A 159 18.09 2.24 -1.15
C VAL A 159 19.58 2.43 -0.89
N LYS A 160 20.36 1.35 -0.97
CA LYS A 160 21.81 1.36 -0.76
C LYS A 160 22.55 2.15 -1.84
N ASP A 161 22.24 1.88 -3.10
CA ASP A 161 22.89 2.51 -4.25
C ASP A 161 22.64 4.03 -4.29
N ASN A 162 21.45 4.48 -3.90
CA ASN A 162 21.06 5.87 -3.87
C ASN A 162 21.31 6.55 -2.50
N LYS A 163 21.92 5.85 -1.52
CA LYS A 163 22.23 6.36 -0.18
C LYS A 163 21.00 6.93 0.54
N ILE A 164 19.86 6.32 0.33
CA ILE A 164 18.59 6.76 0.90
C ILE A 164 18.55 6.46 2.40
N LYS A 165 18.04 7.42 3.16
CA LYS A 165 17.84 7.27 4.61
C LYS A 165 16.48 6.61 4.87
N LEU A 166 16.47 5.67 5.83
CA LEU A 166 15.26 5.00 6.27
C LEU A 166 14.77 5.62 7.58
N PRO A 167 13.46 5.79 7.77
CA PRO A 167 12.91 6.09 9.08
C PRO A 167 13.23 4.95 10.05
N LYS A 168 13.27 5.23 11.34
CA LYS A 168 13.43 4.16 12.34
C LYS A 168 12.15 3.35 12.49
N VAL A 169 11.03 4.04 12.55
CA VAL A 169 9.71 3.47 12.70
C VAL A 169 8.88 3.77 11.47
N GLY A 170 8.14 2.79 11.00
CA GLY A 170 7.09 2.93 10.02
C GLY A 170 5.73 2.60 10.62
N LEU A 171 4.71 3.39 10.31
CA LEU A 171 3.32 2.97 10.45
C LEU A 171 2.89 2.37 9.14
N SER A 172 2.32 1.18 9.16
CA SER A 172 1.94 0.45 7.95
C SER A 172 0.46 0.10 7.93
N SER A 173 -0.09 -0.03 6.74
CA SER A 173 -1.39 -0.65 6.51
C SER A 173 -1.31 -1.61 5.33
N PHE A 174 -1.91 -2.76 5.49
CA PHE A 174 -1.99 -3.80 4.47
C PHE A 174 -3.44 -4.03 4.09
N HIS A 175 -3.72 -4.00 2.80
CA HIS A 175 -5.03 -4.16 2.20
C HIS A 175 -4.97 -5.33 1.24
N ALA A 176 -5.75 -6.37 1.47
CA ALA A 176 -5.81 -7.52 0.61
C ALA A 176 -7.23 -7.80 0.15
N TYR A 177 -7.36 -8.17 -1.10
CA TYR A 177 -8.61 -8.64 -1.66
C TYR A 177 -8.36 -9.84 -2.56
N PHE A 178 -9.11 -10.89 -2.31
CA PHE A 178 -9.18 -12.07 -3.16
C PHE A 178 -10.63 -12.46 -3.39
N SER A 179 -10.97 -12.82 -4.63
CA SER A 179 -12.24 -13.45 -4.93
C SER A 179 -12.08 -14.43 -6.08
N ARG A 180 -12.50 -15.66 -5.84
CA ARG A 180 -12.61 -16.68 -6.87
C ARG A 180 -13.60 -16.29 -7.97
N LEU A 181 -14.66 -15.53 -7.62
CA LEU A 181 -15.69 -15.09 -8.56
C LEU A 181 -15.19 -14.03 -9.54
N SER A 182 -14.08 -13.36 -9.27
CA SER A 182 -13.47 -12.38 -10.17
C SER A 182 -12.31 -12.94 -10.99
N ALA A 183 -12.47 -14.14 -11.53
CA ALA A 183 -11.46 -14.83 -12.34
C ALA A 183 -10.13 -15.01 -11.61
N GLY A 184 -10.18 -15.34 -10.31
CA GLY A 184 -9.00 -15.62 -9.51
C GLY A 184 -8.05 -14.45 -9.31
N LYS A 185 -8.53 -13.24 -9.44
CA LYS A 185 -7.70 -12.05 -9.23
C LYS A 185 -7.52 -11.76 -7.75
N TRP A 186 -6.31 -11.41 -7.45
CA TRP A 186 -5.84 -11.16 -6.12
C TRP A 186 -5.09 -9.82 -6.11
N TYR A 187 -5.50 -8.89 -5.27
CA TYR A 187 -4.91 -7.58 -5.13
C TYR A 187 -4.36 -7.37 -3.73
N LEU A 188 -3.14 -6.91 -3.67
CA LEU A 188 -2.47 -6.52 -2.43
C LEU A 188 -2.02 -5.07 -2.56
N LEU A 189 -2.20 -4.31 -1.50
CA LEU A 189 -1.78 -2.93 -1.41
C LEU A 189 -1.27 -2.64 -0.01
N SER A 190 0.00 -2.30 0.11
CA SER A 190 0.60 -1.85 1.36
C SER A 190 0.93 -0.38 1.28
N TYR A 191 0.61 0.34 2.35
CA TYR A 191 1.09 1.70 2.57
C TYR A 191 1.94 1.74 3.82
N GLY A 192 2.99 2.55 3.78
CA GLY A 192 3.78 2.84 4.96
C GLY A 192 4.18 4.29 5.02
N ILE A 193 4.29 4.82 6.22
CA ILE A 193 4.67 6.20 6.46
C ILE A 193 5.69 6.32 7.58
N ASP A 194 6.56 7.33 7.49
CA ASP A 194 7.28 7.87 8.64
C ASP A 194 6.26 8.64 9.51
N PRO A 195 6.07 8.30 10.79
CA PRO A 195 5.12 9.01 11.67
C PRO A 195 5.28 10.53 11.67
N LYS A 196 6.46 11.05 11.37
CA LYS A 196 6.71 12.50 11.32
C LYS A 196 5.82 13.26 10.33
N ILE A 197 5.36 12.61 9.23
CA ILE A 197 4.46 13.28 8.29
C ILE A 197 3.07 13.55 8.87
N LEU A 198 2.71 12.85 9.95
CA LEU A 198 1.49 13.09 10.74
C LEU A 198 1.77 13.95 11.98
N ASN A 199 2.94 14.60 12.06
CA ASN A 199 3.44 15.28 13.25
C ASN A 199 3.55 14.34 14.46
N GLY A 200 3.89 13.07 14.21
CA GLY A 200 4.09 12.05 15.21
C GLY A 200 5.38 12.30 16.01
N PRO A 201 5.40 11.86 17.27
CA PRO A 201 6.57 12.02 18.14
C PRO A 201 7.74 11.15 17.65
N LYS A 202 8.94 11.52 18.10
CA LYS A 202 10.10 10.65 17.93
C LYS A 202 9.90 9.38 18.75
N ASN A 203 10.26 8.25 18.17
CA ASN A 203 10.10 6.95 18.77
C ASN A 203 11.45 6.33 19.16
N ASN A 204 11.52 5.73 20.33
CA ASN A 204 12.68 5.00 20.84
C ASN A 204 12.53 3.49 20.69
N PHE A 205 11.99 3.05 19.56
CA PHE A 205 11.71 1.67 19.22
C PHE A 205 12.92 0.77 19.57
N ILE A 206 12.71 -0.20 20.44
CA ILE A 206 13.70 -1.22 20.83
C ILE A 206 13.26 -2.57 20.25
N SER A 207 12.00 -2.93 20.46
CA SER A 207 11.33 -4.08 19.86
C SER A 207 9.86 -3.75 19.65
N GLU A 208 9.17 -4.53 18.85
CA GLU A 208 7.73 -4.32 18.60
C GLU A 208 6.92 -4.35 19.90
N GLU A 209 7.22 -5.28 20.80
CA GLU A 209 6.52 -5.43 22.08
C GLU A 209 6.73 -4.22 23.01
N THR A 210 7.89 -3.56 22.95
CA THR A 210 8.22 -2.40 23.79
C THR A 210 7.94 -1.06 23.14
N SER A 211 7.49 -1.07 21.88
CA SER A 211 7.21 0.14 21.13
C SER A 211 6.08 0.96 21.77
N GLU A 212 6.23 2.28 21.73
CA GLU A 212 5.20 3.24 22.15
C GLU A 212 3.95 3.17 21.24
N TYR A 213 4.08 2.64 20.02
CA TYR A 213 2.96 2.40 19.09
C TYR A 213 2.28 1.04 19.28
N HIS A 214 2.87 0.13 20.06
CA HIS A 214 2.25 -1.17 20.30
C HIS A 214 0.90 -1.04 21.02
N LYS A 215 -0.11 -1.81 20.60
CA LYS A 215 -1.49 -1.70 21.10
C LYS A 215 -1.61 -1.81 22.63
N ASN A 216 -0.72 -2.58 23.26
CA ASN A 216 -0.73 -2.76 24.71
C ASN A 216 -0.07 -1.60 25.48
N ASN A 217 0.76 -0.80 24.83
CA ASN A 217 1.54 0.26 25.44
C ASN A 217 0.99 1.66 25.15
N ILE A 218 0.36 1.83 24.01
CA ILE A 218 0.00 3.12 23.39
C ILE A 218 -0.88 4.00 24.27
N SER A 219 -1.67 3.39 25.17
CA SER A 219 -2.49 4.13 26.14
C SER A 219 -1.66 4.99 27.10
N ASN A 220 -0.37 4.66 27.32
CA ASN A 220 0.56 5.40 28.14
C ASN A 220 1.26 6.53 27.37
N TYR A 221 1.04 6.63 26.06
CA TYR A 221 1.72 7.56 25.15
C TYR A 221 0.71 8.35 24.30
N PRO A 222 0.08 9.42 24.87
CA PRO A 222 -1.04 10.13 24.21
C PRO A 222 -0.72 10.66 22.80
N ASP A 223 0.49 11.17 22.56
CA ASP A 223 0.88 11.70 21.25
C ASP A 223 1.07 10.58 20.21
N HIS A 224 1.60 9.43 20.61
CA HIS A 224 1.68 8.25 19.75
C HIS A 224 0.28 7.71 19.45
N GLN A 225 -0.60 7.68 20.45
CA GLN A 225 -2.00 7.28 20.30
C GLN A 225 -2.72 8.17 19.29
N LYS A 226 -2.59 9.49 19.42
CA LYS A 226 -3.17 10.47 18.49
C LYS A 226 -2.66 10.25 17.06
N THR A 227 -1.36 10.01 16.91
CA THR A 227 -0.73 9.74 15.61
C THR A 227 -1.26 8.44 15.00
N MET A 228 -1.34 7.36 15.78
CA MET A 228 -1.89 6.08 15.34
C MET A 228 -3.36 6.20 14.98
N GLN A 229 -4.17 6.94 15.74
CA GLN A 229 -5.58 7.18 15.40
C GLN A 229 -5.75 7.89 14.06
N LYS A 230 -4.91 8.91 13.77
CA LYS A 230 -4.89 9.53 12.43
C LYS A 230 -4.55 8.51 11.35
N TRP A 231 -3.53 7.67 11.59
CA TRP A 231 -3.13 6.64 10.64
C TRP A 231 -4.24 5.61 10.41
N VAL A 232 -4.91 5.17 11.45
CA VAL A 232 -6.08 4.28 11.36
C VAL A 232 -7.16 4.88 10.47
N SER A 233 -7.49 6.16 10.66
CA SER A 233 -8.50 6.86 9.87
C SER A 233 -8.10 6.95 8.39
N ILE A 234 -6.86 7.32 8.10
CA ILE A 234 -6.32 7.37 6.73
C ILE A 234 -6.35 5.98 6.09
N SER A 235 -5.92 4.95 6.81
CA SER A 235 -5.88 3.58 6.31
C SER A 235 -7.28 3.02 6.03
N ALA A 236 -8.25 3.32 6.89
CA ALA A 236 -9.65 2.94 6.67
C ALA A 236 -10.22 3.60 5.41
N GLN A 237 -9.95 4.90 5.20
CA GLN A 237 -10.37 5.60 3.99
C GLN A 237 -9.70 5.02 2.73
N ARG A 238 -8.40 4.75 2.78
CA ARG A 238 -7.67 4.09 1.67
C ARG A 238 -8.21 2.70 1.37
N HIS A 239 -8.65 1.96 2.39
CA HIS A 239 -9.28 0.66 2.18
C HIS A 239 -10.62 0.77 1.46
N ILE A 240 -11.45 1.74 1.80
CA ILE A 240 -12.70 2.03 1.08
C ILE A 240 -12.43 2.37 -0.39
N GLU A 241 -11.38 3.14 -0.67
CA GLU A 241 -10.96 3.45 -2.04
C GLU A 241 -10.45 2.22 -2.78
N PHE A 242 -9.65 1.40 -2.11
CA PHE A 242 -9.17 0.12 -2.63
C PHE A 242 -10.33 -0.81 -3.02
N GLU A 243 -11.36 -0.96 -2.18
CA GLU A 243 -12.57 -1.72 -2.49
C GLU A 243 -13.30 -1.18 -3.73
N LYS A 244 -13.39 0.15 -3.88
CA LYS A 244 -13.98 0.79 -5.06
C LYS A 244 -13.20 0.50 -6.34
N LEU A 245 -11.85 0.51 -6.25
CA LEU A 245 -10.98 0.24 -7.40
C LEU A 245 -11.13 -1.18 -7.92
N ILE A 246 -11.33 -2.14 -7.01
CA ILE A 246 -11.53 -3.54 -7.38
C ILE A 246 -12.93 -3.77 -7.98
N LYS A 247 -13.82 -2.79 -7.87
CA LYS A 247 -15.25 -2.88 -8.28
C LYS A 247 -15.97 -4.09 -7.70
N VAL A 248 -15.55 -4.48 -6.54
CA VAL A 248 -16.15 -5.58 -5.82
C VAL A 248 -17.05 -4.97 -4.75
N ILE A 249 -17.93 -4.61 -5.10
CA ILE A 249 -19.15 -4.12 -4.81
C ILE A 249 -19.87 -4.66 -3.61
N GLU A 250 -20.47 -3.79 -3.02
CA GLU A 250 -21.54 -3.79 -2.01
C GLU A 250 -21.81 -5.06 -1.18
N ARG A 251 -21.63 -6.26 -1.76
CA ARG A 251 -21.87 -7.52 -1.06
C ARG A 251 -20.74 -8.00 -0.14
N HIS A 252 -19.55 -7.45 -0.31
CA HIS A 252 -18.33 -7.95 0.33
C HIS A 252 -17.47 -6.84 0.91
N LYS A 253 -18.06 -5.69 1.19
CA LYS A 253 -17.38 -4.60 1.88
C LYS A 253 -17.00 -5.04 3.28
N LEU A 254 -15.80 -4.66 3.67
CA LEU A 254 -15.36 -4.83 5.03
C LEU A 254 -16.11 -3.86 5.94
N ASP A 255 -16.65 -4.37 7.05
CA ASP A 255 -17.19 -3.51 8.09
C ASP A 255 -16.03 -2.84 8.84
N LEU A 256 -15.78 -1.60 8.50
CA LEU A 256 -14.76 -0.77 9.15
C LEU A 256 -15.32 -0.03 10.36
N GLY A 257 -16.66 -0.03 10.52
CA GLY A 257 -17.33 0.53 11.70
C GLY A 257 -16.74 1.88 12.15
N ASN A 258 -16.27 1.93 13.40
CA ASN A 258 -15.69 3.12 14.01
C ASN A 258 -14.26 3.45 13.51
N LEU A 259 -13.68 2.69 12.58
CA LEU A 259 -12.37 3.00 11.99
C LEU A 259 -12.47 4.14 10.98
N SER A 260 -13.61 4.23 10.28
CA SER A 260 -13.83 5.34 9.35
C SER A 260 -14.16 6.61 10.12
N PRO A 261 -13.53 7.74 9.79
CA PRO A 261 -13.93 9.02 10.38
C PRO A 261 -15.39 9.28 10.05
N SER A 262 -16.14 9.80 11.02
CA SER A 262 -17.50 10.29 10.73
C SER A 262 -17.43 11.36 9.64
N LYS A 263 -18.49 11.51 8.81
CA LYS A 263 -18.53 12.58 7.80
C LYS A 263 -18.21 13.96 8.39
N SER A 264 -18.56 14.20 9.66
CA SER A 264 -18.25 15.42 10.40
C SER A 264 -16.74 15.56 10.68
N GLN A 265 -16.04 14.49 11.02
CA GLN A 265 -14.58 14.52 11.26
C GLN A 265 -13.77 14.67 9.97
N LEU A 266 -14.24 14.13 8.84
CA LEU A 266 -13.65 14.36 7.52
C LEU A 266 -13.80 15.82 7.08
N SER A 267 -14.98 16.43 7.28
CA SER A 267 -15.21 17.84 6.97
C SER A 267 -14.40 18.77 7.88
N GLU A 268 -14.22 18.40 9.15
CA GLU A 268 -13.47 19.17 10.13
C GLU A 268 -11.95 19.08 9.90
N ASN A 269 -11.43 17.90 9.54
CA ASN A 269 -10.03 17.73 9.18
C ASN A 269 -9.69 18.39 7.83
N LEU A 270 -10.57 18.29 6.82
CA LEU A 270 -10.39 19.02 5.55
C LEU A 270 -10.48 20.54 5.77
N SER A 271 -11.42 21.00 6.60
CA SER A 271 -11.55 22.43 6.88
C SER A 271 -10.35 22.97 7.68
N ASN A 272 -9.81 22.21 8.62
CA ASN A 272 -8.62 22.59 9.36
C ASN A 272 -7.37 22.61 8.47
N ASP A 273 -7.21 21.67 7.56
CA ASP A 273 -6.10 21.64 6.59
C ASP A 273 -6.18 22.82 5.60
N ILE A 274 -7.38 23.13 5.11
CA ILE A 274 -7.66 24.30 4.27
C ILE A 274 -7.38 25.62 5.03
N ILE A 275 -7.81 25.70 6.28
CA ILE A 275 -7.57 26.87 7.14
C ILE A 275 -6.06 27.04 7.37
N ASP A 276 -5.33 25.99 7.66
CA ASP A 276 -3.88 26.04 7.85
C ASP A 276 -3.14 26.46 6.58
N GLN A 277 -3.57 25.97 5.40
CA GLN A 277 -3.01 26.38 4.12
C GLN A 277 -3.31 27.86 3.84
N ILE A 278 -4.51 28.33 4.13
CA ILE A 278 -4.88 29.75 3.96
C ILE A 278 -4.10 30.64 4.93
N ASN A 279 -3.90 30.20 6.18
CA ASN A 279 -3.10 30.93 7.15
C ASN A 279 -1.64 31.08 6.71
N LYS A 280 -1.00 29.98 6.27
CA LYS A 280 0.35 30.00 5.69
C LYS A 280 0.45 30.93 4.49
N LEU A 281 -0.54 30.87 3.60
CA LEU A 281 -0.60 31.76 2.43
C LEU A 281 -0.72 33.23 2.80
N ASN A 282 -1.52 33.54 3.84
CA ASN A 282 -1.72 34.87 4.37
C ASN A 282 -0.42 35.41 5.02
N ASP A 283 0.34 34.57 5.72
CA ASP A 283 1.63 34.93 6.29
C ASP A 283 2.66 35.25 5.19
N LEU A 284 2.69 34.49 4.12
CA LEU A 284 3.56 34.76 2.96
C LEU A 284 3.19 36.12 2.30
N TYR A 285 1.91 36.42 2.18
CA TYR A 285 1.45 37.70 1.67
C TYR A 285 1.80 38.87 2.60
N LYS A 286 1.54 38.75 3.92
CA LYS A 286 1.90 39.76 4.92
C LYS A 286 3.39 40.05 4.99
N ASN A 287 4.22 39.04 4.76
CA ASN A 287 5.67 39.17 4.74
C ASN A 287 6.22 39.67 3.41
N GLY A 288 5.35 40.08 2.47
CA GLY A 288 5.73 40.62 1.17
C GLY A 288 6.36 39.60 0.21
N ILE A 289 6.27 38.30 0.50
CA ILE A 289 6.81 37.24 -0.33
C ILE A 289 5.91 36.97 -1.52
N LEU A 290 4.59 37.20 -1.37
CA LEU A 290 3.59 37.08 -2.43
C LEU A 290 2.99 38.45 -2.73
N THR A 291 2.76 38.71 -4.03
CA THR A 291 1.94 39.82 -4.49
C THR A 291 0.46 39.54 -4.20
N LYS A 292 -0.37 40.57 -4.22
CA LYS A 292 -1.82 40.41 -4.04
C LYS A 292 -2.44 39.47 -5.06
N ASP A 293 -1.99 39.51 -6.30
CA ASP A 293 -2.53 38.69 -7.39
C ASP A 293 -2.14 37.23 -7.24
N GLU A 294 -0.93 36.95 -6.77
CA GLU A 294 -0.46 35.58 -6.48
C GLU A 294 -1.23 34.99 -5.27
N PHE A 295 -1.42 35.81 -4.23
CA PHE A 295 -2.22 35.43 -3.07
C PHE A 295 -3.66 35.04 -3.48
N GLU A 296 -4.36 35.87 -4.24
CA GLU A 296 -5.74 35.60 -4.67
C GLU A 296 -5.84 34.38 -5.59
N LYS A 297 -4.86 34.17 -6.49
CA LYS A 297 -4.80 32.97 -7.33
C LYS A 297 -4.58 31.70 -6.52
N ALA A 298 -3.65 31.73 -5.57
CA ALA A 298 -3.36 30.58 -4.72
C ALA A 298 -4.54 30.25 -3.81
N LYS A 299 -5.16 31.28 -3.19
CA LYS A 299 -6.36 31.14 -2.37
C LYS A 299 -7.52 30.50 -3.13
N LYS A 300 -7.76 30.95 -4.36
CA LYS A 300 -8.80 30.35 -5.22
C LYS A 300 -8.52 28.89 -5.55
N LYS A 301 -7.24 28.50 -5.68
CA LYS A 301 -6.84 27.10 -5.95
C LYS A 301 -6.99 26.19 -4.73
N ILE A 302 -6.90 26.74 -3.52
CA ILE A 302 -7.09 25.99 -2.27
C ILE A 302 -8.59 25.80 -1.99
N LEU A 303 -9.44 26.75 -2.38
CA LEU A 303 -10.89 26.76 -2.11
C LEU A 303 -11.74 26.03 -3.18
N ASN A 304 -11.17 25.70 -4.34
CA ASN A 304 -11.81 24.94 -5.42
C ASN A 304 -11.28 23.49 -5.49
#